data_fdfd69fafc75139c69e37bce05676964
#
_entry.id   fdfd69fafc75139c69e37bce05676964
#
_cell.length_a   1.000
_cell.length_b   1.000
_cell.length_c   1.000
_cell.angle_alpha   90.00
_cell.angle_beta   90.00
_cell.angle_gamma   90.00
#
_symmetry.space_group_name_H-M   'P 1'
#
loop_
_entity.id
_entity.type
_entity.pdbx_description
1 polymer ?
#
loop_
_entity_poly.entity_id
_entity_poly.type
_entity_poly.pdbx_seq_one_letter_code
_entity_poly.pdbx_strand_id
1 'polypeptide(L)'
;MKNLAIAATTLALFHVGAVQADPPTDAKATYKDVEKTLGFVPQFMHEFPETEVASLWNELKTVQMNPSTALPMKTKELIGLAVAAQIPCKYCTYFHTQVAKLGGATDEDEKEAIAMAGLTRHWSAVANGLQIDFTEFKQEIGRIGAYLKHPTATGDALPVVDAASAYRDIERTLGTVPTFMRRFPEEGIAAAWTQTKSLELNPATSLDGKTKELIGLAVASQIPCQYCVYFHTAAAQLYGATDQEIREAVAMSAITRDVSTVLNGNLTDEVQFRKDVDQIVVNVKRAAKR
;
A
#
# COMPACT_ATOMS: atom_id res chain seq x y z
N MET A 1 -23.09 17.51 29.63
CA MET A 1 -21.99 16.91 28.86
C MET A 1 -22.34 15.44 28.68
N LYS A 2 -22.88 15.08 27.51
CA LYS A 2 -23.29 13.71 27.18
C LYS A 2 -22.25 13.17 26.22
N ASN A 3 -21.42 12.21 26.69
CA ASN A 3 -20.49 11.46 25.86
C ASN A 3 -21.30 10.58 24.90
N LEU A 4 -21.27 10.93 23.62
CA LEU A 4 -21.77 10.06 22.58
C LEU A 4 -20.61 9.08 22.26
N ALA A 5 -20.71 7.87 22.77
CA ALA A 5 -19.87 6.77 22.35
C ALA A 5 -20.31 6.36 20.92
N ILE A 6 -19.51 6.71 19.92
CA ILE A 6 -19.67 6.19 18.57
C ILE A 6 -19.18 4.74 18.63
N ALA A 7 -20.12 3.80 18.67
CA ALA A 7 -19.84 2.40 18.51
C ALA A 7 -19.27 2.19 17.10
N ALA A 8 -17.99 1.89 17.01
CA ALA A 8 -17.36 1.39 15.79
C ALA A 8 -17.96 0.02 15.47
N THR A 9 -18.97 0.01 14.60
CA THR A 9 -19.51 -1.23 14.05
C THR A 9 -18.48 -1.75 13.04
N THR A 10 -17.58 -2.58 13.52
CA THR A 10 -16.66 -3.35 12.65
C THR A 10 -17.53 -4.25 11.78
N LEU A 11 -17.72 -3.86 10.53
CA LEU A 11 -18.47 -4.64 9.54
C LEU A 11 -17.66 -5.92 9.27
N ALA A 12 -18.12 -7.05 9.81
CA ALA A 12 -17.57 -8.38 9.52
C ALA A 12 -17.95 -8.78 8.08
N LEU A 13 -17.25 -8.22 7.08
CA LEU A 13 -17.61 -8.32 5.68
C LEU A 13 -17.32 -9.70 5.06
N PHE A 14 -16.59 -10.58 5.74
CA PHE A 14 -16.29 -11.95 5.27
C PHE A 14 -16.35 -12.99 6.39
N HIS A 15 -17.38 -12.94 7.24
CA HIS A 15 -17.66 -14.10 8.08
C HIS A 15 -18.37 -15.18 7.23
N VAL A 16 -17.62 -15.82 6.37
CA VAL A 16 -18.00 -17.16 5.91
C VAL A 16 -17.65 -18.09 7.07
N GLY A 17 -18.67 -18.64 7.72
CA GLY A 17 -18.51 -19.57 8.84
C GLY A 17 -17.44 -20.61 8.49
N ALA A 18 -16.45 -20.73 9.36
CA ALA A 18 -15.31 -21.62 9.18
C ALA A 18 -15.74 -23.09 9.31
N VAL A 19 -16.21 -23.65 8.21
CA VAL A 19 -15.82 -25.00 7.85
C VAL A 19 -14.75 -24.79 6.78
N GLN A 20 -13.51 -24.93 7.16
CA GLN A 20 -12.36 -24.88 6.25
C GLN A 20 -12.45 -26.14 5.41
N ALA A 21 -13.28 -26.10 4.35
CA ALA A 21 -13.21 -27.09 3.30
C ALA A 21 -11.80 -27.05 2.73
N ASP A 22 -11.22 -28.21 2.43
CA ASP A 22 -9.92 -28.28 1.77
C ASP A 22 -9.89 -27.31 0.59
N PRO A 23 -8.77 -26.60 0.37
CA PRO A 23 -8.68 -25.64 -0.71
C PRO A 23 -8.90 -26.35 -2.06
N PRO A 24 -9.57 -25.71 -3.02
CA PRO A 24 -9.78 -26.30 -4.33
C PRO A 24 -8.42 -26.60 -4.99
N THR A 25 -8.34 -27.76 -5.64
CA THR A 25 -7.10 -28.27 -6.25
C THR A 25 -7.13 -28.27 -7.79
N ASP A 26 -8.30 -28.00 -8.39
CA ASP A 26 -8.50 -27.92 -9.83
C ASP A 26 -9.38 -26.73 -10.22
N ALA A 27 -9.38 -26.36 -11.49
CA ALA A 27 -10.14 -25.21 -12.01
C ALA A 27 -11.64 -25.33 -11.77
N LYS A 28 -12.23 -26.52 -11.96
CA LYS A 28 -13.67 -26.72 -11.80
C LYS A 28 -14.13 -26.54 -10.36
N ALA A 29 -13.39 -27.07 -9.41
CA ALA A 29 -13.65 -26.88 -7.97
C ALA A 29 -13.43 -25.42 -7.58
N THR A 30 -12.40 -24.78 -8.16
CA THR A 30 -12.09 -23.36 -7.95
C THR A 30 -13.23 -22.47 -8.40
N TYR A 31 -13.75 -22.63 -9.62
CA TYR A 31 -14.85 -21.79 -10.12
C TYR A 31 -16.12 -21.96 -9.27
N LYS A 32 -16.40 -23.15 -8.76
CA LYS A 32 -17.52 -23.36 -7.82
C LYS A 32 -17.29 -22.61 -6.49
N ASP A 33 -16.06 -22.59 -5.98
CA ASP A 33 -15.74 -21.86 -4.75
C ASP A 33 -15.75 -20.34 -4.96
N VAL A 34 -15.29 -19.85 -6.13
CA VAL A 34 -15.43 -18.47 -6.56
C VAL A 34 -16.91 -18.06 -6.62
N GLU A 35 -17.75 -18.85 -7.31
CA GLU A 35 -19.19 -18.61 -7.41
C GLU A 35 -19.85 -18.55 -6.02
N LYS A 36 -19.52 -19.50 -5.14
CA LYS A 36 -20.02 -19.51 -3.76
C LYS A 36 -19.59 -18.27 -2.98
N THR A 37 -18.37 -17.78 -3.19
CA THR A 37 -17.78 -16.67 -2.45
C THR A 37 -18.25 -15.31 -2.98
N LEU A 38 -18.23 -15.13 -4.30
CA LEU A 38 -18.53 -13.85 -4.96
C LEU A 38 -19.96 -13.76 -5.51
N GLY A 39 -20.70 -14.90 -5.55
CA GLY A 39 -22.06 -15.00 -6.08
C GLY A 39 -22.12 -15.26 -7.59
N PHE A 40 -21.00 -15.31 -8.28
CA PHE A 40 -20.81 -15.67 -9.69
C PHE A 40 -19.32 -15.87 -9.95
N VAL A 41 -18.97 -16.35 -11.15
CA VAL A 41 -17.57 -16.41 -11.60
C VAL A 41 -17.30 -15.19 -12.48
N PRO A 42 -16.47 -14.22 -12.04
CA PRO A 42 -16.10 -13.08 -12.87
C PRO A 42 -15.36 -13.52 -14.14
N GLN A 43 -15.63 -12.85 -15.28
CA GLN A 43 -15.01 -13.20 -16.56
C GLN A 43 -13.47 -13.16 -16.48
N PHE A 44 -12.90 -12.22 -15.74
CA PHE A 44 -11.45 -12.10 -15.62
C PHE A 44 -10.78 -13.29 -14.92
N MET A 45 -11.51 -14.14 -14.17
CA MET A 45 -10.95 -15.37 -13.60
C MET A 45 -10.59 -16.40 -14.66
N HIS A 46 -11.17 -16.29 -15.87
CA HIS A 46 -10.84 -17.15 -17.00
C HIS A 46 -9.61 -16.67 -17.81
N GLU A 47 -9.03 -15.53 -17.45
CA GLU A 47 -7.78 -15.05 -18.05
C GLU A 47 -6.55 -15.81 -17.53
N PHE A 48 -6.69 -16.52 -16.43
CA PHE A 48 -5.63 -17.32 -15.81
C PHE A 48 -5.65 -18.75 -16.35
N PRO A 49 -4.47 -19.39 -16.53
CA PRO A 49 -4.40 -20.80 -16.89
C PRO A 49 -5.17 -21.69 -15.91
N GLU A 50 -5.88 -22.69 -16.39
CA GLU A 50 -6.63 -23.64 -15.54
C GLU A 50 -5.71 -24.37 -14.54
N THR A 51 -4.42 -24.51 -14.86
CA THR A 51 -3.42 -25.11 -13.98
C THR A 51 -3.00 -24.19 -12.85
N GLU A 52 -3.27 -22.89 -12.93
CA GLU A 52 -2.84 -21.87 -11.98
C GLU A 52 -4.01 -21.31 -11.15
N VAL A 53 -5.21 -21.26 -11.72
CA VAL A 53 -6.36 -20.56 -11.11
C VAL A 53 -6.68 -21.04 -9.68
N ALA A 54 -6.41 -22.32 -9.37
CA ALA A 54 -6.63 -22.87 -8.04
C ALA A 54 -5.66 -22.27 -7.00
N SER A 55 -4.36 -22.21 -7.32
CA SER A 55 -3.35 -21.63 -6.43
C SER A 55 -3.54 -20.13 -6.27
N LEU A 56 -3.79 -19.40 -7.34
CA LEU A 56 -4.12 -17.97 -7.30
C LEU A 56 -5.34 -17.70 -6.39
N TRP A 57 -6.44 -18.42 -6.62
CA TRP A 57 -7.64 -18.22 -5.82
C TRP A 57 -7.40 -18.49 -4.33
N ASN A 58 -6.63 -19.54 -4.00
CA ASN A 58 -6.26 -19.83 -2.63
C ASN A 58 -5.40 -18.71 -2.02
N GLU A 59 -4.45 -18.15 -2.77
CA GLU A 59 -3.64 -17.01 -2.31
C GLU A 59 -4.51 -15.78 -2.06
N LEU A 60 -5.40 -15.42 -2.99
CA LEU A 60 -6.36 -14.32 -2.81
C LEU A 60 -7.20 -14.51 -1.54
N LYS A 61 -7.72 -15.71 -1.31
CA LYS A 61 -8.55 -16.01 -0.13
C LYS A 61 -7.74 -15.97 1.17
N THR A 62 -6.51 -16.47 1.17
CA THR A 62 -5.72 -16.60 2.40
C THR A 62 -4.97 -15.34 2.79
N VAL A 63 -4.64 -14.48 1.84
CA VAL A 63 -3.93 -13.22 2.06
C VAL A 63 -4.86 -12.03 1.93
N GLN A 64 -5.33 -11.73 0.71
CA GLN A 64 -6.05 -10.50 0.42
C GLN A 64 -7.43 -10.46 1.12
N MET A 65 -8.23 -11.50 0.95
CA MET A 65 -9.61 -11.55 1.45
C MET A 65 -9.74 -12.02 2.90
N ASN A 66 -8.66 -12.53 3.51
CA ASN A 66 -8.71 -13.07 4.86
C ASN A 66 -8.78 -11.97 5.91
N PRO A 67 -9.89 -11.86 6.68
CA PRO A 67 -10.04 -10.83 7.70
C PRO A 67 -9.24 -11.12 8.98
N SER A 68 -8.68 -12.34 9.12
CA SER A 68 -7.96 -12.79 10.31
C SER A 68 -6.44 -12.63 10.20
N THR A 69 -5.95 -11.97 9.15
CA THR A 69 -4.53 -11.63 9.02
C THR A 69 -4.21 -10.32 9.77
N ALA A 70 -2.94 -9.93 9.83
CA ALA A 70 -2.50 -8.79 10.64
C ALA A 70 -2.99 -7.45 10.08
N LEU A 71 -3.05 -7.30 8.75
CA LEU A 71 -3.52 -6.09 8.11
C LEU A 71 -5.04 -6.10 7.93
N PRO A 72 -5.74 -5.00 8.31
CA PRO A 72 -7.17 -4.86 8.00
C PRO A 72 -7.39 -4.71 6.49
N MET A 73 -8.58 -5.10 6.03
CA MET A 73 -8.98 -5.03 4.62
C MET A 73 -8.71 -3.65 4.00
N LYS A 74 -9.08 -2.56 4.68
CA LYS A 74 -8.81 -1.20 4.23
C LYS A 74 -7.33 -1.00 3.85
N THR A 75 -6.42 -1.37 4.74
CA THR A 75 -4.98 -1.20 4.52
C THR A 75 -4.47 -2.07 3.37
N LYS A 76 -4.89 -3.32 3.27
CA LYS A 76 -4.53 -4.21 2.15
C LYS A 76 -4.95 -3.63 0.80
N GLU A 77 -6.17 -3.12 0.72
CA GLU A 77 -6.69 -2.59 -0.53
C GLU A 77 -6.07 -1.23 -0.90
N LEU A 78 -5.72 -0.39 0.08
CA LEU A 78 -4.94 0.83 -0.16
C LEU A 78 -3.51 0.52 -0.63
N ILE A 79 -2.88 -0.53 -0.10
CA ILE A 79 -1.60 -1.04 -0.61
C ILE A 79 -1.74 -1.50 -2.06
N GLY A 80 -2.75 -2.33 -2.35
CA GLY A 80 -3.04 -2.79 -3.71
C GLY A 80 -3.29 -1.62 -4.67
N LEU A 81 -4.06 -0.61 -4.26
CA LEU A 81 -4.32 0.60 -5.02
C LEU A 81 -3.03 1.37 -5.36
N ALA A 82 -2.18 1.59 -4.37
CA ALA A 82 -0.92 2.31 -4.54
C ALA A 82 0.04 1.58 -5.50
N VAL A 83 0.17 0.26 -5.34
CA VAL A 83 0.96 -0.60 -6.24
C VAL A 83 0.36 -0.60 -7.64
N ALA A 84 -0.96 -0.75 -7.78
CA ALA A 84 -1.67 -0.73 -9.06
C ALA A 84 -1.49 0.59 -9.81
N ALA A 85 -1.58 1.72 -9.10
CA ALA A 85 -1.37 3.05 -9.68
C ALA A 85 0.06 3.23 -10.19
N GLN A 86 1.04 2.73 -9.47
CA GLN A 86 2.46 2.80 -9.86
C GLN A 86 2.79 1.89 -11.05
N ILE A 87 2.14 0.72 -11.20
CA ILE A 87 2.28 -0.19 -12.35
C ILE A 87 1.67 0.38 -13.63
N PRO A 88 0.87 1.37 -13.63
CA PRO A 88 -0.34 1.88 -14.26
C PRO A 88 -1.33 0.79 -14.75
N CYS A 89 -1.73 -0.10 -13.84
CA CYS A 89 -2.76 -1.11 -14.11
C CYS A 89 -4.18 -0.54 -13.91
N LYS A 90 -4.86 -0.20 -14.99
CA LYS A 90 -6.23 0.34 -14.91
C LYS A 90 -7.25 -0.62 -14.28
N TYR A 91 -7.08 -1.93 -14.49
CA TYR A 91 -7.92 -2.98 -13.90
C TYR A 91 -7.75 -3.01 -12.37
N CYS A 92 -6.50 -3.17 -11.93
CA CYS A 92 -6.17 -3.27 -10.51
C CYS A 92 -6.51 -1.97 -9.77
N THR A 93 -6.23 -0.80 -10.37
CA THR A 93 -6.63 0.49 -9.80
C THR A 93 -8.13 0.55 -9.56
N TYR A 94 -8.94 0.17 -10.56
CA TYR A 94 -10.39 0.16 -10.42
C TYR A 94 -10.84 -0.82 -9.32
N PHE A 95 -10.33 -2.05 -9.35
CA PHE A 95 -10.69 -3.08 -8.37
C PHE A 95 -10.37 -2.62 -6.94
N HIS A 96 -9.12 -2.23 -6.68
CA HIS A 96 -8.69 -1.86 -5.34
C HIS A 96 -9.39 -0.59 -4.82
N THR A 97 -9.70 0.38 -5.69
CA THR A 97 -10.53 1.55 -5.34
C THR A 97 -11.92 1.11 -4.86
N GLN A 98 -12.60 0.23 -5.60
CA GLN A 98 -13.95 -0.21 -5.22
C GLN A 98 -13.93 -1.05 -3.93
N VAL A 99 -12.95 -1.92 -3.76
CA VAL A 99 -12.85 -2.79 -2.59
C VAL A 99 -12.31 -2.06 -1.35
N ALA A 100 -11.42 -1.07 -1.52
CA ALA A 100 -10.99 -0.20 -0.42
C ALA A 100 -12.18 0.54 0.20
N LYS A 101 -13.10 1.04 -0.61
CA LYS A 101 -14.35 1.66 -0.15
C LYS A 101 -15.26 0.69 0.62
N LEU A 102 -15.29 -0.59 0.26
CA LEU A 102 -15.96 -1.63 1.04
C LEU A 102 -15.29 -1.80 2.41
N GLY A 103 -13.97 -1.67 2.49
CA GLY A 103 -13.17 -1.68 3.71
C GLY A 103 -13.26 -0.38 4.54
N GLY A 104 -14.04 0.61 4.09
CA GLY A 104 -14.22 1.90 4.76
C GLY A 104 -13.16 2.95 4.43
N ALA A 105 -12.44 2.82 3.32
CA ALA A 105 -11.55 3.87 2.84
C ALA A 105 -12.34 5.09 2.36
N THR A 106 -11.86 6.27 2.71
CA THR A 106 -12.36 7.54 2.19
C THR A 106 -11.66 7.91 0.88
N ASP A 107 -12.23 8.84 0.14
CA ASP A 107 -11.57 9.37 -1.08
C ASP A 107 -10.22 10.02 -0.74
N GLU A 108 -10.05 10.55 0.46
CA GLU A 108 -8.79 11.13 0.92
C GLU A 108 -7.74 10.05 1.24
N ASP A 109 -8.15 8.94 1.88
CA ASP A 109 -7.27 7.78 2.07
C ASP A 109 -6.70 7.26 0.74
N GLU A 110 -7.57 7.16 -0.28
CA GLU A 110 -7.18 6.71 -1.63
C GLU A 110 -6.19 7.68 -2.29
N LYS A 111 -6.46 8.99 -2.22
CA LYS A 111 -5.53 10.00 -2.74
C LYS A 111 -4.17 9.97 -2.06
N GLU A 112 -4.15 9.85 -0.73
CA GLU A 112 -2.90 9.74 0.02
C GLU A 112 -2.12 8.47 -0.33
N ALA A 113 -2.79 7.32 -0.45
CA ALA A 113 -2.15 6.08 -0.86
C ALA A 113 -1.48 6.19 -2.24
N ILE A 114 -2.18 6.80 -3.20
CA ILE A 114 -1.65 7.06 -4.55
C ILE A 114 -0.49 8.07 -4.49
N ALA A 115 -0.62 9.13 -3.68
CA ALA A 115 0.43 10.13 -3.52
C ALA A 115 1.70 9.53 -2.89
N MET A 116 1.56 8.63 -1.89
CA MET A 116 2.69 7.88 -1.32
C MET A 116 3.39 7.00 -2.35
N ALA A 117 2.63 6.35 -3.26
CA ALA A 117 3.24 5.61 -4.37
C ALA A 117 4.07 6.53 -5.27
N GLY A 118 3.55 7.71 -5.59
CA GLY A 118 4.26 8.73 -6.37
C GLY A 118 5.53 9.23 -5.68
N LEU A 119 5.47 9.52 -4.38
CA LEU A 119 6.60 9.98 -3.59
C LEU A 119 7.69 8.90 -3.45
N THR A 120 7.31 7.65 -3.18
CA THR A 120 8.23 6.50 -3.15
C THR A 120 8.94 6.35 -4.50
N ARG A 121 8.20 6.51 -5.61
CA ARG A 121 8.79 6.43 -6.96
C ARG A 121 9.73 7.60 -7.25
N HIS A 122 9.38 8.81 -6.78
CA HIS A 122 10.24 9.99 -6.92
C HIS A 122 11.61 9.74 -6.27
N TRP A 123 11.66 9.39 -4.98
CA TRP A 123 12.92 9.15 -4.28
C TRP A 123 13.65 7.89 -4.75
N SER A 124 12.90 6.88 -5.22
CA SER A 124 13.51 5.72 -5.88
C SER A 124 14.29 6.13 -7.13
N ALA A 125 13.71 6.99 -7.98
CA ALA A 125 14.40 7.48 -9.17
C ALA A 125 15.67 8.28 -8.80
N VAL A 126 15.61 9.12 -7.75
CA VAL A 126 16.75 9.87 -7.25
C VAL A 126 17.87 8.95 -6.74
N ALA A 127 17.55 8.05 -5.80
CA ALA A 127 18.57 7.20 -5.17
C ALA A 127 19.25 6.27 -6.19
N ASN A 128 18.47 5.64 -7.09
CA ASN A 128 18.99 4.77 -8.12
C ASN A 128 19.72 5.55 -9.23
N GLY A 129 19.14 6.66 -9.71
CA GLY A 129 19.71 7.48 -10.78
C GLY A 129 21.01 8.15 -10.40
N LEU A 130 21.14 8.57 -9.15
CA LEU A 130 22.38 9.16 -8.61
C LEU A 130 23.37 8.11 -8.08
N GLN A 131 23.03 6.81 -8.16
CA GLN A 131 23.88 5.71 -7.70
C GLN A 131 24.43 5.96 -6.29
N ILE A 132 23.53 6.22 -5.34
CA ILE A 132 23.89 6.46 -3.95
C ILE A 132 24.58 5.20 -3.39
N ASP A 133 25.67 5.34 -2.63
CA ASP A 133 26.28 4.18 -1.97
C ASP A 133 25.29 3.57 -0.97
N PHE A 134 24.97 2.30 -1.17
CA PHE A 134 23.94 1.63 -0.37
C PHE A 134 24.38 1.39 1.08
N THR A 135 25.69 1.22 1.30
CA THR A 135 26.22 1.03 2.66
C THR A 135 26.13 2.34 3.44
N GLU A 136 26.52 3.45 2.82
CA GLU A 136 26.36 4.79 3.39
C GLU A 136 24.88 5.10 3.67
N PHE A 137 24.00 4.85 2.70
CA PHE A 137 22.55 5.02 2.84
C PHE A 137 22.01 4.29 4.07
N LYS A 138 22.34 3.01 4.26
CA LYS A 138 21.90 2.23 5.43
C LYS A 138 22.38 2.83 6.74
N GLN A 139 23.63 3.31 6.79
CA GLN A 139 24.19 3.97 7.99
C GLN A 139 23.45 5.27 8.29
N GLU A 140 23.12 6.07 7.26
CA GLU A 140 22.37 7.30 7.43
C GLU A 140 20.96 7.03 7.96
N ILE A 141 20.23 6.08 7.36
CA ILE A 141 18.90 5.69 7.84
C ILE A 141 18.95 5.17 9.28
N GLY A 142 20.00 4.41 9.63
CA GLY A 142 20.22 3.98 11.01
C GLY A 142 20.41 5.14 11.99
N ARG A 143 21.18 6.17 11.61
CA ARG A 143 21.35 7.40 12.43
C ARG A 143 20.05 8.19 12.56
N ILE A 144 19.30 8.33 11.46
CA ILE A 144 17.98 8.99 11.47
C ILE A 144 17.03 8.25 12.41
N GLY A 145 16.94 6.92 12.30
CA GLY A 145 16.08 6.12 13.18
C GLY A 145 16.46 6.24 14.66
N ALA A 146 17.76 6.33 14.97
CA ALA A 146 18.22 6.58 16.34
C ALA A 146 17.84 7.98 16.84
N TYR A 147 17.99 9.01 16.00
CA TYR A 147 17.59 10.38 16.32
C TYR A 147 16.09 10.51 16.55
N LEU A 148 15.26 9.89 15.70
CA LEU A 148 13.80 9.98 15.80
C LEU A 148 13.22 9.34 17.08
N LYS A 149 13.94 8.42 17.71
CA LYS A 149 13.59 7.88 19.04
C LYS A 149 13.77 8.88 20.18
N HIS A 150 14.72 9.82 20.02
CA HIS A 150 15.07 10.83 21.02
C HIS A 150 15.42 12.15 20.34
N PRO A 151 14.48 12.84 19.70
CA PRO A 151 14.76 14.06 18.96
C PRO A 151 15.21 15.17 19.90
N THR A 152 16.30 15.85 19.54
CA THR A 152 16.87 16.95 20.34
C THR A 152 16.47 18.34 19.84
N ALA A 153 15.86 18.43 18.65
CA ALA A 153 15.44 19.71 18.10
C ALA A 153 14.29 20.33 18.89
N THR A 154 14.44 21.61 19.24
CA THR A 154 13.45 22.41 19.93
C THR A 154 12.99 23.59 19.06
N GLY A 155 11.81 24.12 19.32
CA GLY A 155 11.24 25.31 18.64
C GLY A 155 10.37 25.00 17.42
N ASP A 156 9.72 26.04 16.91
CA ASP A 156 8.79 25.93 15.78
C ASP A 156 9.49 25.65 14.44
N ALA A 157 8.75 25.04 13.53
CA ALA A 157 9.22 24.82 12.18
C ALA A 157 9.44 26.15 11.46
N LEU A 158 10.63 26.31 10.86
CA LEU A 158 10.91 27.48 10.04
C LEU A 158 10.30 27.30 8.63
N PRO A 159 9.90 28.40 7.96
CA PRO A 159 9.49 28.33 6.56
C PRO A 159 10.61 27.75 5.68
N VAL A 160 10.24 26.83 4.79
CA VAL A 160 11.16 26.26 3.79
C VAL A 160 10.92 27.00 2.48
N VAL A 161 11.87 27.85 2.11
CA VAL A 161 11.72 28.76 0.94
C VAL A 161 12.87 28.60 -0.06
N ASP A 162 14.00 28.04 0.36
CA ASP A 162 15.20 27.82 -0.43
C ASP A 162 15.97 26.60 0.05
N ALA A 163 17.05 26.23 -0.61
CA ALA A 163 17.87 25.08 -0.25
C ALA A 163 18.47 25.20 1.16
N ALA A 164 18.94 26.36 1.56
CA ALA A 164 19.55 26.56 2.86
C ALA A 164 18.53 26.35 4.00
N SER A 165 17.32 26.87 3.85
CA SER A 165 16.21 26.64 4.80
C SER A 165 15.73 25.18 4.77
N ALA A 166 15.70 24.55 3.61
CA ALA A 166 15.38 23.13 3.48
C ALA A 166 16.39 22.26 4.24
N TYR A 167 17.68 22.45 4.03
CA TYR A 167 18.71 21.67 4.72
C TYR A 167 18.66 21.85 6.24
N ARG A 168 18.43 23.05 6.74
CA ARG A 168 18.24 23.29 8.19
C ARG A 168 17.00 22.56 8.73
N ASP A 169 15.90 22.57 7.99
CA ASP A 169 14.68 21.90 8.42
C ASP A 169 14.78 20.36 8.32
N ILE A 170 15.48 19.84 7.30
CA ILE A 170 15.80 18.42 7.18
C ILE A 170 16.66 17.98 8.37
N GLU A 171 17.75 18.69 8.65
CA GLU A 171 18.64 18.37 9.76
C GLU A 171 17.92 18.41 11.11
N ARG A 172 17.06 19.40 11.32
CA ARG A 172 16.22 19.50 12.49
C ARG A 172 15.22 18.35 12.60
N THR A 173 14.63 17.92 11.50
CA THR A 173 13.59 16.89 11.47
C THR A 173 14.19 15.49 11.55
N LEU A 174 15.31 15.24 10.88
CA LEU A 174 15.91 13.90 10.72
C LEU A 174 17.23 13.73 11.50
N GLY A 175 17.76 14.79 12.11
CA GLY A 175 19.05 14.79 12.82
C GLY A 175 20.27 14.86 11.89
N THR A 176 20.08 14.79 10.59
CA THR A 176 21.09 14.91 9.54
C THR A 176 20.43 15.18 8.20
N VAL A 177 21.18 15.70 7.24
CA VAL A 177 20.72 15.77 5.84
C VAL A 177 21.26 14.55 5.11
N PRO A 178 20.40 13.61 4.64
CA PRO A 178 20.86 12.42 3.92
C PRO A 178 21.57 12.75 2.61
N THR A 179 22.55 11.93 2.24
CA THR A 179 23.38 12.14 1.03
C THR A 179 22.55 12.22 -0.24
N PHE A 180 21.50 11.40 -0.38
CA PHE A 180 20.62 11.47 -1.57
C PHE A 180 19.88 12.81 -1.67
N MET A 181 19.51 13.44 -0.56
CA MET A 181 18.91 14.78 -0.54
C MET A 181 19.93 15.89 -0.81
N ARG A 182 21.18 15.74 -0.33
CA ARG A 182 22.27 16.68 -0.65
C ARG A 182 22.66 16.65 -2.13
N ARG A 183 22.54 15.51 -2.78
CA ARG A 183 22.84 15.32 -4.20
C ARG A 183 21.68 15.63 -5.14
N PHE A 184 20.48 15.89 -4.59
CA PHE A 184 19.36 16.40 -5.37
C PHE A 184 19.63 17.83 -5.83
N PRO A 185 19.11 18.30 -7.00
CA PRO A 185 19.31 19.68 -7.46
C PRO A 185 18.92 20.70 -6.39
N GLU A 186 19.82 21.64 -6.16
CA GLU A 186 19.68 22.63 -5.09
C GLU A 186 18.43 23.50 -5.27
N GLU A 187 18.08 23.82 -6.52
CA GLU A 187 16.92 24.62 -6.87
C GLU A 187 15.59 23.90 -6.55
N GLY A 188 15.61 22.56 -6.48
CA GLY A 188 14.42 21.73 -6.29
C GLY A 188 14.23 21.20 -4.87
N ILE A 189 15.29 21.21 -4.02
CA ILE A 189 15.26 20.51 -2.73
C ILE A 189 14.21 21.06 -1.76
N ALA A 190 13.97 22.36 -1.76
CA ALA A 190 12.96 22.97 -0.89
C ALA A 190 11.56 22.45 -1.21
N ALA A 191 11.20 22.34 -2.49
CA ALA A 191 9.93 21.80 -2.92
C ALA A 191 9.80 20.27 -2.64
N ALA A 192 10.86 19.50 -2.96
CA ALA A 192 10.89 18.05 -2.75
C ALA A 192 10.80 17.70 -1.25
N TRP A 193 11.51 18.43 -0.40
CA TRP A 193 11.42 18.28 1.05
C TRP A 193 10.05 18.66 1.59
N THR A 194 9.48 19.77 1.14
CA THR A 194 8.13 20.19 1.55
C THR A 194 7.09 19.14 1.18
N GLN A 195 7.18 18.55 -0.01
CA GLN A 195 6.30 17.44 -0.42
C GLN A 195 6.44 16.24 0.50
N THR A 196 7.65 15.79 0.79
CA THR A 196 7.93 14.66 1.69
C THR A 196 7.38 14.94 3.09
N LYS A 197 7.65 16.12 3.64
CA LYS A 197 7.23 16.50 4.98
C LYS A 197 5.71 16.66 5.09
N SER A 198 5.04 17.22 4.09
CA SER A 198 3.61 17.46 4.12
C SER A 198 2.77 16.19 3.92
N LEU A 199 3.31 15.18 3.29
CA LEU A 199 2.63 13.91 3.04
C LEU A 199 3.13 12.81 3.98
N GLU A 200 4.36 12.36 3.82
CA GLU A 200 4.90 11.17 4.47
C GLU A 200 5.08 11.37 5.98
N LEU A 201 5.69 12.50 6.37
CA LEU A 201 6.00 12.80 7.77
C LEU A 201 4.89 13.56 8.50
N ASN A 202 3.79 13.91 7.85
CA ASN A 202 2.70 14.66 8.46
C ASN A 202 1.72 13.72 9.18
N PRO A 203 1.63 13.78 10.52
CA PRO A 203 0.70 12.92 11.27
C PRO A 203 -0.77 13.40 11.20
N ALA A 204 -1.03 14.58 10.65
CA ALA A 204 -2.36 15.18 10.58
C ALA A 204 -3.09 14.91 9.26
N THR A 205 -2.59 14.01 8.43
CA THR A 205 -3.25 13.57 7.20
C THR A 205 -4.18 12.38 7.47
N SER A 206 -4.87 11.87 6.44
CA SER A 206 -5.89 10.83 6.59
C SER A 206 -5.31 9.47 6.98
N LEU A 207 -4.12 9.12 6.47
CA LEU A 207 -3.43 7.87 6.78
C LEU A 207 -2.43 8.08 7.93
N ASP A 208 -2.38 7.11 8.85
CA ASP A 208 -1.34 7.09 9.88
C ASP A 208 0.04 6.73 9.28
N GLY A 209 1.12 7.06 10.03
CA GLY A 209 2.49 6.84 9.58
C GLY A 209 2.79 5.38 9.26
N LYS A 210 2.29 4.42 10.06
CA LYS A 210 2.50 2.99 9.79
C LYS A 210 1.91 2.58 8.44
N THR A 211 0.68 2.98 8.17
CA THR A 211 0.00 2.69 6.89
C THR A 211 0.74 3.28 5.70
N LYS A 212 1.22 4.52 5.80
CA LYS A 212 2.03 5.18 4.76
C LYS A 212 3.31 4.39 4.46
N GLU A 213 4.03 3.99 5.49
CA GLU A 213 5.28 3.25 5.32
C GLU A 213 5.07 1.84 4.76
N LEU A 214 3.99 1.15 5.14
CA LEU A 214 3.63 -0.14 4.55
C LEU A 214 3.25 0.00 3.06
N ILE A 215 2.57 1.08 2.67
CA ILE A 215 2.31 1.42 1.27
C ILE A 215 3.62 1.69 0.53
N GLY A 216 4.50 2.53 1.09
CA GLY A 216 5.81 2.81 0.51
C GLY A 216 6.66 1.54 0.33
N LEU A 217 6.67 0.65 1.33
CA LEU A 217 7.36 -0.64 1.25
C LEU A 217 6.81 -1.53 0.12
N ALA A 218 5.49 -1.66 0.01
CA ALA A 218 4.87 -2.47 -1.03
C ALA A 218 5.20 -1.96 -2.44
N VAL A 219 5.11 -0.64 -2.65
CA VAL A 219 5.51 0.01 -3.91
C VAL A 219 7.01 -0.20 -4.16
N ALA A 220 7.86 0.00 -3.14
CA ALA A 220 9.30 -0.19 -3.22
C ALA A 220 9.69 -1.61 -3.64
N SER A 221 8.99 -2.61 -3.11
CA SER A 221 9.21 -4.03 -3.42
C SER A 221 8.91 -4.33 -4.88
N GLN A 222 7.82 -3.77 -5.40
CA GLN A 222 7.40 -3.99 -6.79
C GLN A 222 8.34 -3.31 -7.80
N ILE A 223 8.90 -2.15 -7.48
CA ILE A 223 9.85 -1.42 -8.34
C ILE A 223 11.31 -1.83 -8.16
N PRO A 224 11.63 -2.92 -7.55
CA PRO A 224 12.80 -3.44 -6.85
C PRO A 224 13.84 -2.37 -6.43
N CYS A 225 13.38 -1.37 -5.66
CA CYS A 225 14.24 -0.33 -5.12
C CYS A 225 14.84 -0.73 -3.76
N GLN A 226 16.08 -1.20 -3.73
CA GLN A 226 16.73 -1.62 -2.47
C GLN A 226 16.78 -0.51 -1.40
N TYR A 227 16.96 0.75 -1.80
CA TYR A 227 16.97 1.91 -0.89
C TYR A 227 15.61 2.10 -0.24
N CYS A 228 14.56 2.12 -1.07
CA CYS A 228 13.20 2.35 -0.60
C CYS A 228 12.69 1.17 0.25
N VAL A 229 12.99 -0.08 -0.13
CA VAL A 229 12.66 -1.25 0.70
C VAL A 229 13.31 -1.13 2.08
N TYR A 230 14.60 -0.80 2.14
CA TYR A 230 15.30 -0.64 3.40
C TYR A 230 14.73 0.50 4.25
N PHE A 231 14.50 1.66 3.62
CA PHE A 231 13.96 2.85 4.29
C PHE A 231 12.55 2.59 4.85
N HIS A 232 11.60 2.20 4.01
CA HIS A 232 10.21 2.00 4.42
C HIS A 232 10.04 0.84 5.41
N THR A 233 10.89 -0.22 5.33
CA THR A 233 10.91 -1.27 6.36
C THR A 233 11.32 -0.71 7.71
N ALA A 234 12.41 0.05 7.77
CA ALA A 234 12.88 0.65 9.02
C ALA A 234 11.89 1.68 9.59
N ALA A 235 11.29 2.50 8.71
CA ALA A 235 10.28 3.48 9.10
C ALA A 235 8.97 2.82 9.57
N ALA A 236 8.47 1.79 8.87
CA ALA A 236 7.32 1.03 9.31
C ALA A 236 7.52 0.42 10.71
N GLN A 237 8.71 -0.17 10.97
CA GLN A 237 9.07 -0.68 12.29
C GLN A 237 9.13 0.43 13.36
N LEU A 238 9.61 1.63 13.00
CA LEU A 238 9.62 2.78 13.89
C LEU A 238 8.20 3.22 14.29
N TYR A 239 7.25 3.10 13.36
CA TYR A 239 5.81 3.32 13.61
C TYR A 239 5.09 2.08 14.20
N GLY A 240 5.82 1.06 14.62
CA GLY A 240 5.29 -0.11 15.31
C GLY A 240 4.66 -1.17 14.41
N ALA A 241 5.04 -1.23 13.13
CA ALA A 241 4.66 -2.34 12.27
C ALA A 241 5.31 -3.64 12.75
N THR A 242 4.51 -4.70 12.82
CA THR A 242 5.00 -6.05 13.12
C THR A 242 5.61 -6.70 11.88
N ASP A 243 6.46 -7.70 12.09
CA ASP A 243 7.01 -8.49 10.98
C ASP A 243 5.92 -9.14 10.13
N GLN A 244 4.78 -9.47 10.73
CA GLN A 244 3.66 -10.04 10.00
C GLN A 244 2.99 -9.00 9.08
N GLU A 245 2.74 -7.78 9.57
CA GLU A 245 2.20 -6.68 8.76
C GLU A 245 3.12 -6.32 7.59
N ILE A 246 4.43 -6.31 7.82
CA ILE A 246 5.45 -6.10 6.77
C ILE A 246 5.37 -7.19 5.70
N ARG A 247 5.31 -8.47 6.09
CA ARG A 247 5.19 -9.59 5.14
C ARG A 247 3.89 -9.52 4.35
N GLU A 248 2.79 -9.18 4.98
CA GLU A 248 1.49 -9.04 4.31
C GLU A 248 1.47 -7.86 3.31
N ALA A 249 2.11 -6.74 3.64
CA ALA A 249 2.25 -5.63 2.71
C ALA A 249 3.04 -6.04 1.45
N VAL A 250 4.12 -6.79 1.62
CA VAL A 250 4.92 -7.32 0.50
C VAL A 250 4.13 -8.37 -0.29
N ALA A 251 3.37 -9.24 0.38
CA ALA A 251 2.52 -10.23 -0.30
C ALA A 251 1.43 -9.55 -1.14
N MET A 252 0.78 -8.50 -0.63
CA MET A 252 -0.19 -7.70 -1.40
C MET A 252 0.44 -7.07 -2.64
N SER A 253 1.70 -6.63 -2.55
CA SER A 253 2.44 -6.12 -3.70
C SER A 253 2.66 -7.20 -4.76
N ALA A 254 3.04 -8.42 -4.35
CA ALA A 254 3.27 -9.56 -5.24
C ALA A 254 1.97 -9.97 -5.95
N ILE A 255 0.89 -10.15 -5.21
CA ILE A 255 -0.44 -10.48 -5.74
C ILE A 255 -0.89 -9.43 -6.76
N THR A 256 -0.82 -8.15 -6.41
CA THR A 256 -1.23 -7.06 -7.31
C THR A 256 -0.38 -7.06 -8.58
N ARG A 257 0.92 -7.32 -8.48
CA ARG A 257 1.82 -7.38 -9.64
C ARG A 257 1.50 -8.56 -10.54
N ASP A 258 1.27 -9.73 -9.97
CA ASP A 258 0.93 -10.96 -10.71
C ASP A 258 -0.38 -10.77 -11.48
N VAL A 259 -1.47 -10.46 -10.80
CA VAL A 259 -2.78 -10.20 -11.42
C VAL A 259 -2.69 -9.09 -12.49
N SER A 260 -1.97 -8.00 -12.19
CA SER A 260 -1.74 -6.92 -13.17
C SER A 260 -1.07 -7.42 -14.44
N THR A 261 -0.09 -8.30 -14.32
CA THR A 261 0.66 -8.83 -15.47
C THR A 261 -0.25 -9.66 -16.37
N VAL A 262 -1.07 -10.55 -15.79
CA VAL A 262 -2.00 -11.40 -16.54
C VAL A 262 -3.07 -10.56 -17.23
N LEU A 263 -3.76 -9.67 -16.51
CA LEU A 263 -4.85 -8.87 -17.07
C LEU A 263 -4.39 -7.91 -18.18
N ASN A 264 -3.23 -7.28 -18.01
CA ASN A 264 -2.66 -6.41 -19.05
C ASN A 264 -2.12 -7.23 -20.24
N GLY A 265 -1.49 -8.38 -19.98
CA GLY A 265 -0.93 -9.25 -21.01
C GLY A 265 -2.00 -9.85 -21.92
N ASN A 266 -3.15 -10.20 -21.36
CA ASN A 266 -4.30 -10.75 -22.10
C ASN A 266 -5.19 -9.67 -22.75
N LEU A 267 -4.89 -8.39 -22.55
CA LEU A 267 -5.72 -7.28 -23.04
C LEU A 267 -7.20 -7.42 -22.61
N THR A 268 -7.38 -7.82 -21.35
CA THR A 268 -8.71 -8.07 -20.75
C THR A 268 -9.71 -6.95 -21.10
N ASP A 269 -10.96 -7.32 -21.44
CA ASP A 269 -12.01 -6.33 -21.73
C ASP A 269 -12.30 -5.47 -20.49
N GLU A 270 -11.95 -4.19 -20.58
CA GLU A 270 -12.08 -3.24 -19.45
C GLU A 270 -13.55 -3.00 -19.06
N VAL A 271 -14.44 -2.98 -20.03
CA VAL A 271 -15.87 -2.73 -19.76
C VAL A 271 -16.47 -3.91 -19.02
N GLN A 272 -16.15 -5.13 -19.45
CA GLN A 272 -16.61 -6.34 -18.76
C GLN A 272 -15.97 -6.47 -17.38
N PHE A 273 -14.65 -6.19 -17.26
CA PHE A 273 -13.96 -6.22 -15.97
C PHE A 273 -14.62 -5.28 -14.94
N ARG A 274 -14.94 -4.05 -15.33
CA ARG A 274 -15.62 -3.09 -14.44
C ARG A 274 -17.01 -3.58 -14.03
N LYS A 275 -17.78 -4.16 -14.94
CA LYS A 275 -19.10 -4.77 -14.62
C LYS A 275 -18.95 -5.89 -13.60
N ASP A 276 -17.96 -6.74 -13.78
CA ASP A 276 -17.70 -7.85 -12.84
C ASP A 276 -17.34 -7.31 -11.44
N VAL A 277 -16.47 -6.32 -11.35
CA VAL A 277 -16.10 -5.69 -10.08
C VAL A 277 -17.31 -5.03 -9.41
N ASP A 278 -18.13 -4.30 -10.15
CA ASP A 278 -19.35 -3.68 -9.62
C ASP A 278 -20.34 -4.73 -9.10
N GLN A 279 -20.48 -5.86 -9.80
CA GLN A 279 -21.31 -6.97 -9.36
C GLN A 279 -20.77 -7.64 -8.08
N ILE A 280 -19.45 -7.80 -7.96
CA ILE A 280 -18.81 -8.26 -6.71
C ILE A 280 -19.20 -7.33 -5.55
N VAL A 281 -19.02 -6.01 -5.72
CA VAL A 281 -19.35 -5.00 -4.70
C VAL A 281 -20.84 -5.09 -4.29
N VAL A 282 -21.74 -5.23 -5.24
CA VAL A 282 -23.18 -5.40 -4.97
C VAL A 282 -23.44 -6.66 -4.15
N ASN A 283 -22.84 -7.79 -4.53
CA ASN A 283 -23.05 -9.07 -3.86
C ASN A 283 -22.50 -9.04 -2.43
N VAL A 284 -21.31 -8.48 -2.21
CA VAL A 284 -20.69 -8.32 -0.88
C VAL A 284 -21.58 -7.44 0.02
N LYS A 285 -22.05 -6.29 -0.47
CA LYS A 285 -22.95 -5.40 0.29
C LYS A 285 -24.29 -6.08 0.63
N ARG A 286 -24.79 -6.96 -0.25
CA ARG A 286 -26.02 -7.72 0.00
C ARG A 286 -25.81 -8.81 1.06
N ALA A 287 -24.67 -9.51 1.01
CA ALA A 287 -24.32 -10.51 2.01
C ALA A 287 -24.16 -9.92 3.41
N ALA A 288 -23.55 -8.74 3.53
CA ALA A 288 -23.36 -8.04 4.79
C ALA A 288 -24.66 -7.53 5.46
N LYS A 289 -25.79 -7.50 4.73
CA LYS A 289 -27.11 -7.09 5.27
C LYS A 289 -27.96 -8.26 5.77
N ARG A 290 -27.50 -9.49 5.59
CA ARG A 290 -28.17 -10.72 6.05
C ARG A 290 -27.59 -11.19 7.37
#